data_ad61eb5c5cfb94e803507f61831393b2
#
_entry.id   ad61eb5c5cfb94e803507f61831393b2
#
_cell.length_a   1.000
_cell.length_b   1.000
_cell.length_c   1.000
_cell.angle_alpha   90.00
_cell.angle_beta   90.00
_cell.angle_gamma   90.00
#
_symmetry.space_group_name_H-M   'P 1'
#
loop_
_entity.id
_entity.type
_entity.pdbx_description
1 polymer ?
#
loop_
_entity_poly.entity_id
_entity_poly.type
_entity_poly.pdbx_seq_one_letter_code
_entity_poly.pdbx_strand_id
1 'polypeptide(L)'
;MTTLPPGLDPASVRAVAMDLDRTILADNLEFSPATVRAVGRLDDAGIAAIVATGRMFASARPYALQLGVTAPVICYQGALVADPHTGEWLLHRPMDVPLAHEVIEAVDAAGFHMNVYVDDRLFVEELNEEAVTYATHARLEAHAVGDLAAWLDRPTTKIVVVGQPEALDRLQDELRAHFDGRAFIAKSLPIFLELALPGVSKGSALEFVCERLGIDPDDVVAFGDGANDVELLEAAGLGVAVADADAALAPIAGWTVPSVDDDGVAGFLDALVDSRP
;
A
#
# COMPACT_ATOMS: atom_id res chain seq x y z
N MET A 1 -4.38 -25.89 -11.37
CA MET A 1 -5.64 -25.22 -10.96
C MET A 1 -5.51 -24.88 -9.50
N THR A 2 -5.61 -23.61 -9.17
CA THR A 2 -5.61 -23.15 -7.76
C THR A 2 -6.93 -23.60 -7.14
N THR A 3 -6.86 -24.24 -5.98
CA THR A 3 -8.04 -24.71 -5.24
C THR A 3 -8.36 -23.73 -4.12
N LEU A 4 -9.62 -23.58 -3.79
CA LEU A 4 -10.05 -22.80 -2.62
C LEU A 4 -9.70 -23.56 -1.33
N PRO A 5 -9.44 -22.83 -0.23
CA PRO A 5 -9.21 -23.48 1.07
C PRO A 5 -10.44 -24.26 1.53
N PRO A 6 -10.24 -25.42 2.18
CA PRO A 6 -11.33 -26.16 2.76
C PRO A 6 -12.11 -25.33 3.78
N GLY A 7 -13.41 -25.25 3.62
CA GLY A 7 -14.29 -24.51 4.56
C GLY A 7 -14.62 -23.08 4.15
N LEU A 8 -13.98 -22.51 3.13
CA LEU A 8 -14.42 -21.25 2.55
C LEU A 8 -15.77 -21.47 1.85
N ASP A 9 -16.79 -20.72 2.23
CA ASP A 9 -18.04 -20.62 1.48
C ASP A 9 -17.92 -19.53 0.41
N PRO A 10 -17.82 -19.86 -0.89
CA PRO A 10 -17.72 -18.84 -1.93
C PRO A 10 -18.90 -17.87 -1.97
N ALA A 11 -20.09 -18.30 -1.49
CA ALA A 11 -21.28 -17.45 -1.46
C ALA A 11 -21.22 -16.34 -0.41
N SER A 12 -20.46 -16.54 0.69
CA SER A 12 -20.29 -15.51 1.74
C SER A 12 -19.32 -14.40 1.34
N VAL A 13 -18.38 -14.63 0.43
CA VAL A 13 -17.37 -13.62 0.06
C VAL A 13 -18.03 -12.44 -0.64
N ARG A 14 -17.89 -11.24 -0.05
CA ARG A 14 -18.47 -9.99 -0.56
C ARG A 14 -17.44 -9.02 -1.13
N ALA A 15 -16.18 -9.14 -0.71
CA ALA A 15 -15.09 -8.34 -1.25
C ALA A 15 -13.79 -9.14 -1.32
N VAL A 16 -12.90 -8.67 -2.21
CA VAL A 16 -11.52 -9.12 -2.31
C VAL A 16 -10.62 -7.90 -2.20
N ALA A 17 -9.72 -7.88 -1.21
CA ALA A 17 -8.71 -6.86 -1.04
C ALA A 17 -7.35 -7.37 -1.52
N MET A 18 -6.68 -6.63 -2.39
CA MET A 18 -5.46 -7.08 -3.05
C MET A 18 -4.37 -6.02 -2.93
N ASP A 19 -3.21 -6.39 -2.40
CA ASP A 19 -2.02 -5.59 -2.65
C ASP A 19 -1.67 -5.60 -4.15
N LEU A 20 -0.95 -4.59 -4.60
CA LEU A 20 -0.53 -4.46 -5.99
C LEU A 20 0.80 -5.17 -6.27
N ASP A 21 1.87 -4.63 -5.74
CA ASP A 21 3.24 -4.97 -6.11
C ASP A 21 3.59 -6.39 -5.66
N ARG A 22 4.02 -7.25 -6.59
CA ARG A 22 4.37 -8.66 -6.34
C ARG A 22 3.23 -9.56 -5.83
N THR A 23 2.03 -8.98 -5.64
CA THR A 23 0.80 -9.74 -5.31
C THR A 23 -0.04 -10.00 -6.56
N ILE A 24 -0.44 -8.93 -7.27
CA ILE A 24 -1.18 -9.03 -8.55
C ILE A 24 -0.49 -8.29 -9.71
N LEU A 25 0.51 -7.45 -9.41
CA LEU A 25 1.31 -6.69 -10.36
C LEU A 25 2.74 -7.21 -10.33
N ALA A 26 3.23 -7.73 -11.46
CA ALA A 26 4.58 -8.27 -11.58
C ALA A 26 5.66 -7.17 -11.54
N ASP A 27 6.93 -7.55 -11.37
CA ASP A 27 8.07 -6.60 -11.28
C ASP A 27 8.24 -5.72 -12.53
N ASN A 28 7.77 -6.17 -13.69
CA ASN A 28 7.72 -5.37 -14.92
C ASN A 28 6.62 -4.30 -14.92
N LEU A 29 5.82 -4.24 -13.85
CA LEU A 29 4.67 -3.35 -13.66
C LEU A 29 3.54 -3.56 -14.69
N GLU A 30 3.35 -4.79 -15.10
CA GLU A 30 2.24 -5.21 -15.96
C GLU A 30 1.38 -6.25 -15.25
N PHE A 31 0.07 -6.18 -15.46
CA PHE A 31 -0.83 -7.25 -15.09
C PHE A 31 -0.81 -8.36 -16.15
N SER A 32 -0.87 -9.58 -15.71
CA SER A 32 -1.13 -10.67 -16.63
C SER A 32 -2.55 -10.58 -17.23
N PRO A 33 -2.78 -11.10 -18.43
CA PRO A 33 -4.13 -11.20 -18.98
C PRO A 33 -5.08 -12.03 -18.10
N ALA A 34 -4.56 -12.97 -17.32
CA ALA A 34 -5.35 -13.78 -16.39
C ALA A 34 -5.83 -12.92 -15.22
N THR A 35 -4.96 -12.11 -14.62
CA THR A 35 -5.31 -11.19 -13.54
C THR A 35 -6.40 -10.20 -13.97
N VAL A 36 -6.24 -9.53 -15.13
CA VAL A 36 -7.24 -8.59 -15.62
C VAL A 36 -8.61 -9.26 -15.82
N ARG A 37 -8.64 -10.46 -16.40
CA ARG A 37 -9.90 -11.20 -16.58
C ARG A 37 -10.53 -11.60 -15.25
N ALA A 38 -9.73 -12.16 -14.34
CA ALA A 38 -10.23 -12.68 -13.07
C ALA A 38 -10.80 -11.56 -12.19
N VAL A 39 -10.09 -10.41 -12.08
CA VAL A 39 -10.60 -9.24 -11.35
C VAL A 39 -11.86 -8.67 -12.02
N GLY A 40 -11.89 -8.58 -13.35
CA GLY A 40 -13.07 -8.10 -14.09
C GLY A 40 -14.33 -8.95 -13.89
N ARG A 41 -14.18 -10.25 -13.54
CA ARG A 41 -15.32 -11.14 -13.26
C ARG A 41 -15.94 -10.92 -11.86
N LEU A 42 -15.22 -10.29 -10.94
CA LEU A 42 -15.69 -10.08 -9.56
C LEU A 42 -16.95 -9.21 -9.51
N ASP A 43 -16.99 -8.14 -10.30
CA ASP A 43 -18.13 -7.22 -10.34
C ASP A 43 -19.42 -7.93 -10.81
N ASP A 44 -19.33 -8.74 -11.87
CA ASP A 44 -20.44 -9.57 -12.36
C ASP A 44 -20.93 -10.60 -11.31
N ALA A 45 -20.03 -11.06 -10.43
CA ALA A 45 -20.33 -11.96 -9.34
C ALA A 45 -20.83 -11.23 -8.06
N GLY A 46 -20.92 -9.91 -8.07
CA GLY A 46 -21.32 -9.08 -6.93
C GLY A 46 -20.28 -9.03 -5.81
N ILE A 47 -19.00 -9.18 -6.15
CA ILE A 47 -17.85 -9.13 -5.25
C ILE A 47 -17.08 -7.83 -5.51
N ALA A 48 -16.93 -6.98 -4.49
CA ALA A 48 -16.17 -5.75 -4.62
C ALA A 48 -14.66 -6.04 -4.72
N ALA A 49 -13.99 -5.50 -5.73
CA ALA A 49 -12.54 -5.55 -5.85
C ALA A 49 -11.93 -4.30 -5.20
N ILE A 50 -11.09 -4.47 -4.18
CA ILE A 50 -10.42 -3.40 -3.44
C ILE A 50 -8.91 -3.53 -3.67
N VAL A 51 -8.27 -2.45 -4.11
CA VAL A 51 -6.80 -2.34 -4.21
C VAL A 51 -6.27 -1.68 -2.95
N ALA A 52 -5.23 -2.27 -2.32
CA ALA A 52 -4.59 -1.76 -1.11
C ALA A 52 -3.06 -1.72 -1.28
N THR A 53 -2.46 -0.53 -1.41
CA THR A 53 -1.05 -0.39 -1.77
C THR A 53 -0.31 0.67 -0.96
N GLY A 54 1.01 0.55 -0.88
CA GLY A 54 1.91 1.59 -0.36
C GLY A 54 2.16 2.75 -1.33
N ARG A 55 1.72 2.62 -2.58
CA ARG A 55 1.87 3.66 -3.60
C ARG A 55 1.03 4.89 -3.28
N MET A 56 1.47 6.06 -3.78
CA MET A 56 0.63 7.26 -3.82
C MET A 56 -0.55 7.07 -4.78
N PHE A 57 -1.62 7.83 -4.57
CA PHE A 57 -2.85 7.67 -5.35
C PHE A 57 -2.66 7.94 -6.84
N ALA A 58 -1.92 9.00 -7.20
CA ALA A 58 -1.63 9.29 -8.61
C ALA A 58 -0.90 8.14 -9.33
N SER A 59 -0.07 7.37 -8.61
CA SER A 59 0.60 6.18 -9.15
C SER A 59 -0.29 4.92 -9.13
N ALA A 60 -1.15 4.75 -8.14
CA ALA A 60 -2.01 3.57 -8.00
C ALA A 60 -3.27 3.63 -8.90
N ARG A 61 -3.84 4.83 -9.08
CA ARG A 61 -5.08 5.06 -9.82
C ARG A 61 -5.10 4.45 -11.22
N PRO A 62 -4.07 4.61 -12.08
CA PRO A 62 -4.07 4.01 -13.41
C PRO A 62 -4.20 2.48 -13.39
N TYR A 63 -3.60 1.80 -12.41
CA TYR A 63 -3.69 0.35 -12.23
C TYR A 63 -5.09 -0.07 -11.79
N ALA A 64 -5.69 0.63 -10.83
CA ALA A 64 -7.06 0.36 -10.40
C ALA A 64 -8.07 0.51 -11.55
N LEU A 65 -7.92 1.57 -12.36
CA LEU A 65 -8.76 1.80 -13.54
C LEU A 65 -8.54 0.72 -14.63
N GLN A 66 -7.30 0.27 -14.84
CA GLN A 66 -6.99 -0.80 -15.79
C GLN A 66 -7.63 -2.13 -15.38
N LEU A 67 -7.74 -2.41 -14.08
CA LEU A 67 -8.44 -3.59 -13.54
C LEU A 67 -9.97 -3.44 -13.54
N GLY A 68 -10.51 -2.26 -13.84
CA GLY A 68 -11.94 -1.98 -13.75
C GLY A 68 -12.46 -1.87 -12.31
N VAL A 69 -11.59 -1.58 -11.33
CA VAL A 69 -11.97 -1.46 -9.92
C VAL A 69 -12.89 -0.26 -9.73
N THR A 70 -14.04 -0.49 -9.09
CA THR A 70 -15.05 0.54 -8.78
C THR A 70 -15.06 0.93 -7.29
N ALA A 71 -14.57 0.05 -6.42
CA ALA A 71 -14.43 0.33 -5.00
C ALA A 71 -13.30 1.35 -4.72
N PRO A 72 -13.33 2.03 -3.56
CA PRO A 72 -12.25 2.92 -3.15
C PRO A 72 -10.88 2.22 -3.10
N VAL A 73 -9.84 2.95 -3.51
CA VAL A 73 -8.44 2.48 -3.49
C VAL A 73 -7.76 2.93 -2.21
N ILE A 74 -7.12 2.00 -1.52
CA ILE A 74 -6.30 2.25 -0.33
C ILE A 74 -4.87 2.52 -0.80
N CYS A 75 -4.34 3.71 -0.46
CA CYS A 75 -3.03 4.20 -0.85
C CYS A 75 -2.18 4.59 0.36
N TYR A 76 -0.86 4.79 0.15
CA TYR A 76 0.06 5.20 1.22
C TYR A 76 -0.04 4.32 2.47
N GLN A 77 -0.08 2.99 2.29
CA GLN A 77 -0.22 2.03 3.40
C GLN A 77 -1.50 2.25 4.24
N GLY A 78 -2.53 2.89 3.68
CA GLY A 78 -3.77 3.19 4.38
C GLY A 78 -3.93 4.66 4.83
N ALA A 79 -2.92 5.51 4.62
CA ALA A 79 -3.03 6.93 4.97
C ALA A 79 -4.00 7.70 4.07
N LEU A 80 -4.30 7.20 2.89
CA LEU A 80 -5.25 7.78 1.95
C LEU A 80 -6.17 6.69 1.38
N VAL A 81 -7.48 6.95 1.40
CA VAL A 81 -8.48 6.19 0.64
C VAL A 81 -9.17 7.14 -0.31
N ALA A 82 -9.22 6.78 -1.60
CA ALA A 82 -9.79 7.65 -2.62
C ALA A 82 -10.62 6.86 -3.64
N ASP A 83 -11.59 7.52 -4.23
CA ASP A 83 -12.38 7.00 -5.34
C ASP A 83 -11.54 7.06 -6.64
N PRO A 84 -11.30 5.92 -7.32
CA PRO A 84 -10.44 5.89 -8.49
C PRO A 84 -11.03 6.62 -9.70
N HIS A 85 -12.35 6.77 -9.79
CA HIS A 85 -13.02 7.40 -10.93
C HIS A 85 -13.10 8.93 -10.79
N THR A 86 -13.56 9.41 -9.62
CA THR A 86 -13.72 10.83 -9.35
C THR A 86 -12.44 11.50 -8.87
N GLY A 87 -11.56 10.74 -8.21
CA GLY A 87 -10.37 11.27 -7.53
C GLY A 87 -10.69 11.90 -6.16
N GLU A 88 -11.92 11.74 -5.66
CA GLU A 88 -12.31 12.23 -4.33
C GLU A 88 -11.57 11.47 -3.22
N TRP A 89 -10.99 12.19 -2.29
CA TRP A 89 -10.37 11.65 -1.08
C TRP A 89 -11.45 11.38 -0.02
N LEU A 90 -11.65 10.12 0.30
CA LEU A 90 -12.68 9.67 1.24
C LEU A 90 -12.15 9.58 2.67
N LEU A 91 -10.85 9.30 2.81
CA LEU A 91 -10.10 9.30 4.06
C LEU A 91 -8.71 9.86 3.78
N HIS A 92 -8.21 10.75 4.65
CA HIS A 92 -6.81 11.18 4.63
C HIS A 92 -6.30 11.32 6.06
N ARG A 93 -5.21 10.63 6.37
CA ARG A 93 -4.54 10.61 7.68
C ARG A 93 -3.08 11.03 7.53
N PRO A 94 -2.82 12.34 7.32
CA PRO A 94 -1.45 12.87 7.20
C PRO A 94 -0.84 13.12 8.57
N MET A 95 0.48 13.28 8.62
CA MET A 95 1.15 13.98 9.74
C MET A 95 0.74 15.45 9.70
N ASP A 96 0.45 16.04 10.86
CA ASP A 96 0.22 17.47 10.97
C ASP A 96 1.50 18.29 10.73
N VAL A 97 1.35 19.58 10.49
CA VAL A 97 2.48 20.46 10.14
C VAL A 97 3.54 20.48 11.25
N PRO A 98 3.19 20.60 12.56
CA PRO A 98 4.19 20.57 13.63
C PRO A 98 5.03 19.30 13.67
N LEU A 99 4.39 18.12 13.58
CA LEU A 99 5.12 16.84 13.57
C LEU A 99 5.98 16.69 12.31
N ALA A 100 5.45 17.10 11.16
CA ALA A 100 6.19 17.04 9.89
C ALA A 100 7.45 17.93 9.91
N HIS A 101 7.36 19.13 10.50
CA HIS A 101 8.52 20.00 10.71
C HIS A 101 9.57 19.37 11.65
N GLU A 102 9.15 18.81 12.79
CA GLU A 102 10.07 18.10 13.70
C GLU A 102 10.80 16.95 12.96
N VAL A 103 10.08 16.21 12.10
CA VAL A 103 10.67 15.14 11.29
C VAL A 103 11.67 15.69 10.29
N ILE A 104 11.29 16.73 9.52
CA ILE A 104 12.16 17.35 8.52
C ILE A 104 13.44 17.88 9.19
N GLU A 105 13.32 18.64 10.28
CA GLU A 105 14.47 19.20 11.01
C GLU A 105 15.40 18.09 11.54
N ALA A 106 14.84 17.00 12.09
CA ALA A 106 15.64 15.90 12.61
C ALA A 106 16.41 15.15 11.50
N VAL A 107 15.79 14.94 10.35
CA VAL A 107 16.42 14.25 9.20
C VAL A 107 17.43 15.16 8.52
N ASP A 108 17.14 16.44 8.35
CA ASP A 108 18.05 17.44 7.80
C ASP A 108 19.31 17.58 8.66
N ALA A 109 19.16 17.68 9.99
CA ALA A 109 20.27 17.73 10.93
C ALA A 109 21.17 16.48 10.86
N ALA A 110 20.62 15.33 10.47
CA ALA A 110 21.38 14.10 10.23
C ALA A 110 22.01 14.03 8.82
N GLY A 111 21.74 15.01 7.95
CA GLY A 111 22.34 15.16 6.62
C GLY A 111 21.82 14.19 5.57
N PHE A 112 20.55 13.77 5.65
CA PHE A 112 19.94 12.86 4.68
C PHE A 112 19.01 13.57 3.71
N HIS A 113 18.96 13.05 2.49
CA HIS A 113 17.97 13.45 1.49
C HIS A 113 16.56 12.97 1.87
N MET A 114 15.55 13.85 1.66
CA MET A 114 14.14 13.58 1.93
C MET A 114 13.26 13.79 0.72
N ASN A 115 12.27 12.92 0.59
CA ASN A 115 11.16 12.99 -0.34
C ASN A 115 9.88 13.22 0.48
N VAL A 116 9.23 14.37 0.32
CA VAL A 116 8.06 14.81 1.10
C VAL A 116 6.82 14.72 0.23
N TYR A 117 5.78 14.03 0.70
CA TYR A 117 4.54 13.83 -0.04
C TYR A 117 3.42 14.73 0.49
N VAL A 118 3.04 15.70 -0.32
CA VAL A 118 1.97 16.69 -0.02
C VAL A 118 0.99 16.73 -1.18
N ASP A 119 -0.31 16.70 -0.89
CA ASP A 119 -1.38 16.77 -1.89
C ASP A 119 -1.18 15.78 -3.06
N ASP A 120 -0.79 14.54 -2.73
CA ASP A 120 -0.49 13.46 -3.69
C ASP A 120 0.58 13.82 -4.74
N ARG A 121 1.58 14.62 -4.35
CA ARG A 121 2.74 15.02 -5.15
C ARG A 121 4.02 14.86 -4.35
N LEU A 122 5.13 14.64 -5.06
CA LEU A 122 6.45 14.46 -4.49
C LEU A 122 7.24 15.77 -4.53
N PHE A 123 7.72 16.22 -3.37
CA PHE A 123 8.54 17.42 -3.21
C PHE A 123 9.88 17.07 -2.59
N VAL A 124 10.92 17.77 -3.03
CA VAL A 124 12.31 17.63 -2.58
C VAL A 124 12.94 19.00 -2.39
N GLU A 125 14.01 19.08 -1.63
CA GLU A 125 14.79 20.31 -1.51
C GLU A 125 15.39 20.72 -2.86
N GLU A 126 16.10 19.78 -3.49
CA GLU A 126 16.72 19.94 -4.82
C GLU A 126 16.66 18.64 -5.63
N LEU A 127 16.79 18.75 -6.95
CA LEU A 127 16.84 17.59 -7.85
C LEU A 127 18.27 17.04 -7.93
N ASN A 128 18.78 16.53 -6.79
CA ASN A 128 20.05 15.84 -6.70
C ASN A 128 19.97 14.37 -7.20
N GLU A 129 21.07 13.62 -7.08
CA GLU A 129 21.14 12.23 -7.55
C GLU A 129 20.16 11.31 -6.80
N GLU A 130 20.01 11.50 -5.48
CA GLU A 130 19.08 10.75 -4.63
C GLU A 130 17.63 11.01 -5.03
N ALA A 131 17.25 12.26 -5.25
CA ALA A 131 15.91 12.65 -5.70
C ALA A 131 15.57 12.03 -7.06
N VAL A 132 16.50 12.13 -8.02
CA VAL A 132 16.32 11.59 -9.38
C VAL A 132 16.24 10.05 -9.34
N THR A 133 17.10 9.40 -8.56
CA THR A 133 17.08 7.93 -8.39
C THR A 133 15.77 7.46 -7.80
N TYR A 134 15.33 8.10 -6.71
CA TYR A 134 14.06 7.77 -6.08
C TYR A 134 12.86 8.00 -7.00
N ALA A 135 12.77 9.19 -7.62
CA ALA A 135 11.68 9.54 -8.52
C ALA A 135 11.60 8.58 -9.73
N THR A 136 12.76 8.17 -10.27
CA THR A 136 12.85 7.19 -11.35
C THR A 136 12.38 5.81 -10.90
N HIS A 137 12.81 5.34 -9.73
CA HIS A 137 12.38 4.08 -9.16
C HIS A 137 10.87 4.06 -8.89
N ALA A 138 10.36 5.13 -8.27
CA ALA A 138 8.95 5.29 -7.97
C ALA A 138 8.08 5.65 -9.20
N ARG A 139 8.70 5.98 -10.34
CA ARG A 139 8.05 6.50 -11.56
C ARG A 139 7.20 7.75 -11.29
N LEU A 140 7.76 8.69 -10.55
CA LEU A 140 7.12 9.94 -10.14
C LEU A 140 7.86 11.14 -10.69
N GLU A 141 7.17 12.27 -10.80
CA GLU A 141 7.76 13.57 -10.99
C GLU A 141 8.08 14.20 -9.63
N ALA A 142 9.36 14.58 -9.40
CA ALA A 142 9.77 15.30 -8.21
C ALA A 142 9.83 16.80 -8.47
N HIS A 143 9.35 17.60 -7.51
CA HIS A 143 9.33 19.05 -7.58
C HIS A 143 10.30 19.64 -6.54
N ALA A 144 11.34 20.37 -7.00
CA ALA A 144 12.25 21.07 -6.11
C ALA A 144 11.60 22.35 -5.55
N VAL A 145 11.69 22.55 -4.23
CA VAL A 145 11.08 23.69 -3.54
C VAL A 145 12.06 24.49 -2.69
N GLY A 146 13.33 24.08 -2.63
CA GLY A 146 14.33 24.64 -1.72
C GLY A 146 14.13 24.13 -0.30
N ASP A 147 14.41 24.93 0.71
CA ASP A 147 14.29 24.58 2.12
C ASP A 147 12.91 24.01 2.44
N LEU A 148 12.87 22.70 2.69
CA LEU A 148 11.64 21.94 2.95
C LEU A 148 10.93 22.39 4.22
N ALA A 149 11.67 22.75 5.27
CA ALA A 149 11.08 23.21 6.51
C ALA A 149 10.43 24.60 6.33
N ALA A 150 11.07 25.50 5.59
CA ALA A 150 10.50 26.81 5.31
C ALA A 150 9.33 26.75 4.33
N TRP A 151 9.34 25.77 3.42
CA TRP A 151 8.30 25.59 2.39
C TRP A 151 7.03 24.93 2.92
N LEU A 152 7.14 23.96 3.86
CA LEU A 152 6.02 23.13 4.29
C LEU A 152 5.03 23.93 5.16
N ASP A 153 3.86 24.23 4.61
CA ASP A 153 2.78 24.98 5.28
C ASP A 153 1.49 24.16 5.48
N ARG A 154 1.50 22.88 5.11
CA ARG A 154 0.35 21.97 5.16
C ARG A 154 0.73 20.54 5.54
N PRO A 155 -0.24 19.71 5.98
CA PRO A 155 0.04 18.32 6.38
C PRO A 155 0.71 17.50 5.28
N THR A 156 1.61 16.60 5.65
CA THR A 156 2.29 15.67 4.74
C THR A 156 1.82 14.23 4.94
N THR A 157 1.57 13.52 3.85
CA THR A 157 1.08 12.14 3.92
C THR A 157 2.17 11.17 4.36
N LYS A 158 3.39 11.32 3.85
CA LYS A 158 4.59 10.60 4.29
C LYS A 158 5.86 11.34 3.90
N ILE A 159 6.95 10.99 4.57
CA ILE A 159 8.32 11.40 4.22
C ILE A 159 9.12 10.12 3.97
N VAL A 160 9.94 10.09 2.92
CA VAL A 160 10.83 8.97 2.61
C VAL A 160 12.27 9.50 2.60
N VAL A 161 13.08 8.95 3.49
CA VAL A 161 14.51 9.25 3.58
C VAL A 161 15.28 8.26 2.71
N VAL A 162 16.22 8.75 1.90
CA VAL A 162 17.07 7.95 1.01
C VAL A 162 18.47 7.89 1.58
N GLY A 163 19.07 6.70 1.63
CA GLY A 163 20.43 6.55 2.13
C GLY A 163 20.97 5.13 2.03
N GLN A 164 22.22 4.96 2.47
CA GLN A 164 22.83 3.63 2.54
C GLN A 164 22.20 2.80 3.68
N PRO A 165 22.03 1.49 3.50
CA PRO A 165 21.29 0.64 4.45
C PRO A 165 21.72 0.78 5.91
N GLU A 166 23.03 0.72 6.18
CA GLU A 166 23.58 0.78 7.54
C GLU A 166 23.47 2.18 8.16
N ALA A 167 23.45 3.23 7.33
CA ALA A 167 23.23 4.60 7.78
C ALA A 167 21.76 4.81 8.16
N LEU A 168 20.83 4.26 7.34
CA LEU A 168 19.41 4.29 7.62
C LEU A 168 19.02 3.44 8.85
N ASP A 169 19.75 2.33 9.12
CA ASP A 169 19.52 1.55 10.36
C ASP A 169 19.78 2.40 11.60
N ARG A 170 20.90 3.12 11.63
CA ARG A 170 21.23 4.02 12.73
C ARG A 170 20.23 5.17 12.86
N LEU A 171 19.91 5.82 11.74
CA LEU A 171 18.94 6.90 11.72
C LEU A 171 17.56 6.43 12.20
N GLN A 172 17.13 5.24 11.80
CA GLN A 172 15.86 4.65 12.23
C GLN A 172 15.80 4.49 13.76
N ASP A 173 16.88 3.96 14.36
CA ASP A 173 16.95 3.77 15.82
C ASP A 173 16.93 5.14 16.56
N GLU A 174 17.69 6.12 16.06
CA GLU A 174 17.73 7.47 16.60
C GLU A 174 16.36 8.16 16.52
N LEU A 175 15.72 8.11 15.36
CA LEU A 175 14.40 8.73 15.16
C LEU A 175 13.30 8.02 15.96
N ARG A 176 13.33 6.70 16.07
CA ARG A 176 12.39 5.95 16.92
C ARG A 176 12.51 6.33 18.39
N ALA A 177 13.72 6.47 18.87
CA ALA A 177 13.97 6.94 20.24
C ALA A 177 13.51 8.39 20.45
N HIS A 178 13.74 9.27 19.45
CA HIS A 178 13.37 10.69 19.52
C HIS A 178 11.85 10.91 19.49
N PHE A 179 11.16 10.23 18.58
CA PHE A 179 9.71 10.42 18.39
C PHE A 179 8.86 9.58 19.34
N ASP A 180 9.40 8.53 19.98
CA ASP A 180 8.72 7.71 21.00
C ASP A 180 7.27 7.33 20.62
N GLY A 181 7.10 6.79 19.41
CA GLY A 181 5.79 6.37 18.86
C GLY A 181 4.91 7.50 18.31
N ARG A 182 5.33 8.77 18.35
CA ARG A 182 4.60 9.89 17.73
C ARG A 182 4.64 9.87 16.20
N ALA A 183 5.61 9.17 15.62
CA ALA A 183 5.70 8.89 14.17
C ALA A 183 5.88 7.39 13.93
N PHE A 184 5.27 6.88 12.87
CA PHE A 184 5.62 5.58 12.30
C PHE A 184 6.96 5.71 11.58
N ILE A 185 7.91 4.81 11.85
CA ILE A 185 9.26 4.84 11.27
C ILE A 185 9.66 3.41 10.92
N ALA A 186 9.71 3.09 9.64
CA ALA A 186 10.10 1.76 9.15
C ALA A 186 10.75 1.82 7.77
N LYS A 187 11.62 0.86 7.46
CA LYS A 187 12.15 0.70 6.11
C LYS A 187 11.12 -0.02 5.22
N SER A 188 10.88 0.53 4.02
CA SER A 188 10.15 -0.15 2.96
C SER A 188 11.09 -0.91 2.02
N LEU A 189 12.31 -0.39 1.83
CA LEU A 189 13.42 -1.06 1.17
C LEU A 189 14.70 -0.80 1.98
N PRO A 190 15.78 -1.57 1.78
CA PRO A 190 17.04 -1.35 2.50
C PRO A 190 17.55 0.09 2.44
N ILE A 191 17.29 0.78 1.32
CA ILE A 191 17.74 2.16 1.01
C ILE A 191 16.67 3.23 1.23
N PHE A 192 15.47 2.87 1.71
CA PHE A 192 14.36 3.80 1.94
C PHE A 192 13.80 3.64 3.36
N LEU A 193 13.81 4.73 4.12
CA LEU A 193 13.18 4.81 5.44
C LEU A 193 11.93 5.69 5.34
N GLU A 194 10.78 5.14 5.66
CA GLU A 194 9.49 5.82 5.61
C GLU A 194 9.08 6.34 6.98
N LEU A 195 8.57 7.57 7.01
CA LEU A 195 8.00 8.22 8.17
C LEU A 195 6.58 8.68 7.84
N ALA A 196 5.63 8.33 8.70
CA ALA A 196 4.20 8.61 8.50
C ALA A 196 3.49 8.79 9.86
N LEU A 197 2.18 9.03 9.82
CA LEU A 197 1.36 9.03 11.03
C LEU A 197 1.30 7.61 11.62
N PRO A 198 1.46 7.42 12.95
CA PRO A 198 1.34 6.10 13.57
C PRO A 198 -0.11 5.59 13.57
N GLY A 199 -0.30 4.27 13.64
CA GLY A 199 -1.62 3.63 13.67
C GLY A 199 -2.37 3.67 12.33
N VAL A 200 -1.67 3.94 11.25
CA VAL A 200 -2.17 3.86 9.88
C VAL A 200 -1.66 2.57 9.26
N SER A 201 -2.55 1.74 8.75
CA SER A 201 -2.21 0.50 8.06
C SER A 201 -3.22 0.19 6.95
N LYS A 202 -2.86 -0.72 6.03
CA LYS A 202 -3.78 -1.22 5.01
C LYS A 202 -5.01 -1.88 5.66
N GLY A 203 -4.85 -2.54 6.80
CA GLY A 203 -5.95 -3.18 7.55
C GLY A 203 -6.93 -2.15 8.09
N SER A 204 -6.46 -1.12 8.82
CA SER A 204 -7.35 -0.06 9.34
C SER A 204 -8.07 0.72 8.22
N ALA A 205 -7.46 0.82 7.04
CA ALA A 205 -8.10 1.41 5.87
C ALA A 205 -9.10 0.44 5.20
N LEU A 206 -8.82 -0.88 5.22
CA LEU A 206 -9.78 -1.89 4.77
C LEU A 206 -11.06 -1.85 5.61
N GLU A 207 -10.95 -1.78 6.94
CA GLU A 207 -12.12 -1.63 7.83
C GLU A 207 -12.95 -0.40 7.44
N PHE A 208 -12.31 0.75 7.20
CA PHE A 208 -13.02 1.96 6.73
C PHE A 208 -13.73 1.75 5.38
N VAL A 209 -13.09 1.07 4.42
CA VAL A 209 -13.70 0.77 3.12
C VAL A 209 -14.88 -0.20 3.29
N CYS A 210 -14.73 -1.23 4.12
CA CYS A 210 -15.79 -2.20 4.44
C CYS A 210 -17.01 -1.51 5.07
N GLU A 211 -16.81 -0.64 6.07
CA GLU A 211 -17.89 0.16 6.67
C GLU A 211 -18.65 0.98 5.61
N ARG A 212 -17.90 1.64 4.70
CA ARG A 212 -18.48 2.46 3.65
C ARG A 212 -19.27 1.66 2.61
N LEU A 213 -18.84 0.43 2.33
CA LEU A 213 -19.52 -0.47 1.39
C LEU A 213 -20.63 -1.30 2.06
N GLY A 214 -20.76 -1.28 3.39
CA GLY A 214 -21.69 -2.13 4.14
C GLY A 214 -21.33 -3.60 4.05
N ILE A 215 -20.04 -3.93 4.06
CA ILE A 215 -19.48 -5.29 3.99
C ILE A 215 -18.87 -5.62 5.36
N ASP A 216 -19.14 -6.81 5.88
CA ASP A 216 -18.45 -7.30 7.07
C ASP A 216 -17.00 -7.70 6.68
N PRO A 217 -15.95 -7.25 7.40
CA PRO A 217 -14.60 -7.71 7.16
C PRO A 217 -14.43 -9.24 7.16
N ASP A 218 -15.27 -9.97 7.90
CA ASP A 218 -15.29 -11.44 7.90
C ASP A 218 -15.72 -12.02 6.52
N ASP A 219 -16.39 -11.25 5.67
CA ASP A 219 -16.76 -11.61 4.29
C ASP A 219 -15.72 -11.17 3.25
N VAL A 220 -14.52 -10.75 3.67
CA VAL A 220 -13.43 -10.31 2.82
C VAL A 220 -12.35 -11.38 2.69
N VAL A 221 -11.83 -11.59 1.47
CA VAL A 221 -10.57 -12.31 1.23
C VAL A 221 -9.49 -11.28 0.90
N ALA A 222 -8.37 -11.29 1.63
CA ALA A 222 -7.26 -10.36 1.41
C ALA A 222 -6.03 -11.09 0.88
N PHE A 223 -5.31 -10.47 -0.06
CA PHE A 223 -4.08 -10.99 -0.67
C PHE A 223 -2.92 -10.01 -0.45
N GLY A 224 -1.74 -10.57 -0.14
CA GLY A 224 -0.52 -9.79 0.07
C GLY A 224 0.76 -10.62 -0.09
N ASP A 225 1.89 -9.92 -0.21
CA ASP A 225 3.23 -10.51 -0.30
C ASP A 225 4.21 -9.95 0.74
N GLY A 226 4.01 -8.75 1.24
CA GLY A 226 4.96 -8.02 2.06
C GLY A 226 4.61 -7.95 3.54
N ALA A 227 5.60 -7.63 4.39
CA ALA A 227 5.37 -7.41 5.82
C ALA A 227 4.37 -6.26 6.12
N ASN A 228 4.17 -5.35 5.16
CA ASN A 228 3.16 -4.27 5.23
C ASN A 228 1.73 -4.75 4.95
N ASP A 229 1.54 -6.03 4.62
CA ASP A 229 0.23 -6.66 4.42
C ASP A 229 -0.26 -7.43 5.64
N VAL A 230 0.55 -7.49 6.71
CA VAL A 230 0.17 -8.20 7.95
C VAL A 230 -1.21 -7.76 8.42
N GLU A 231 -1.40 -6.47 8.65
CA GLU A 231 -2.66 -5.94 9.14
C GLU A 231 -3.80 -6.02 8.10
N LEU A 232 -3.46 -6.03 6.80
CA LEU A 232 -4.45 -6.25 5.73
C LEU A 232 -5.04 -7.66 5.81
N LEU A 233 -4.15 -8.67 5.96
CA LEU A 233 -4.56 -10.07 6.08
C LEU A 233 -5.30 -10.35 7.39
N GLU A 234 -4.85 -9.74 8.50
CA GLU A 234 -5.48 -9.89 9.82
C GLU A 234 -6.87 -9.24 9.88
N ALA A 235 -7.10 -8.17 9.13
CA ALA A 235 -8.38 -7.46 9.09
C ALA A 235 -9.45 -8.19 8.25
N ALA A 236 -9.08 -9.18 7.45
CA ALA A 236 -9.99 -9.92 6.56
C ALA A 236 -10.41 -11.26 7.17
N GLY A 237 -11.58 -11.76 6.80
CA GLY A 237 -12.04 -13.10 7.18
C GLY A 237 -11.14 -14.24 6.67
N LEU A 238 -10.43 -14.01 5.55
CA LEU A 238 -9.41 -14.92 5.04
C LEU A 238 -8.23 -14.12 4.49
N GLY A 239 -7.08 -14.22 5.16
CA GLY A 239 -5.80 -13.74 4.63
C GLY A 239 -5.15 -14.82 3.76
N VAL A 240 -4.67 -14.43 2.58
CA VAL A 240 -4.01 -15.30 1.60
C VAL A 240 -2.66 -14.69 1.23
N ALA A 241 -1.58 -15.45 1.41
CA ALA A 241 -0.24 -15.04 0.98
C ALA A 241 0.10 -15.63 -0.38
N VAL A 242 0.91 -14.93 -1.18
CA VAL A 242 1.55 -15.54 -2.36
C VAL A 242 2.72 -16.42 -1.93
N ALA A 243 3.15 -17.35 -2.77
CA ALA A 243 4.14 -18.40 -2.40
C ALA A 243 5.53 -17.85 -2.05
N ASP A 244 5.89 -16.69 -2.59
CA ASP A 244 7.16 -15.98 -2.38
C ASP A 244 7.03 -14.77 -1.43
N ALA A 245 5.96 -14.74 -0.62
CA ALA A 245 5.69 -13.69 0.35
C ALA A 245 6.73 -13.65 1.47
N ASP A 246 6.81 -12.48 2.12
CA ASP A 246 7.61 -12.28 3.32
C ASP A 246 7.23 -13.27 4.43
N ALA A 247 8.21 -13.75 5.17
CA ALA A 247 8.02 -14.71 6.26
C ALA A 247 7.07 -14.20 7.36
N ALA A 248 6.88 -12.88 7.49
CA ALA A 248 5.95 -12.28 8.44
C ALA A 248 4.49 -12.66 8.16
N LEU A 249 4.13 -13.02 6.92
CA LEU A 249 2.77 -13.45 6.58
C LEU A 249 2.47 -14.91 6.92
N ALA A 250 3.49 -15.77 7.03
CA ALA A 250 3.31 -17.20 7.27
C ALA A 250 2.44 -17.56 8.49
N PRO A 251 2.56 -16.87 9.66
CA PRO A 251 1.75 -17.20 10.84
C PRO A 251 0.29 -16.73 10.75
N ILE A 252 -0.04 -15.83 9.85
CA ILE A 252 -1.37 -15.18 9.76
C ILE A 252 -2.14 -15.55 8.50
N ALA A 253 -1.45 -15.97 7.43
CA ALA A 253 -2.12 -16.41 6.21
C ALA A 253 -2.87 -17.73 6.45
N GLY A 254 -4.19 -17.71 6.25
CA GLY A 254 -5.02 -18.92 6.28
C GLY A 254 -4.86 -19.81 5.04
N TRP A 255 -4.28 -19.26 3.97
CA TRP A 255 -4.03 -19.96 2.72
C TRP A 255 -2.83 -19.38 1.98
N THR A 256 -2.29 -20.17 1.04
CA THR A 256 -1.21 -19.72 0.14
C THR A 256 -1.57 -20.06 -1.30
N VAL A 257 -1.32 -19.12 -2.21
CA VAL A 257 -1.47 -19.29 -3.66
C VAL A 257 -0.09 -19.19 -4.34
N PRO A 258 0.06 -19.68 -5.59
CA PRO A 258 1.28 -19.45 -6.37
C PRO A 258 1.65 -17.97 -6.45
N SER A 259 2.89 -17.66 -6.85
CA SER A 259 3.38 -16.29 -7.01
C SER A 259 2.63 -15.54 -8.11
N VAL A 260 2.86 -14.22 -8.18
CA VAL A 260 2.29 -13.37 -9.25
C VAL A 260 2.69 -13.85 -10.64
N ASP A 261 3.91 -14.37 -10.82
CA ASP A 261 4.41 -14.89 -12.09
C ASP A 261 3.69 -16.18 -12.56
N ASP A 262 3.10 -16.90 -11.61
CA ASP A 262 2.32 -18.12 -11.84
C ASP A 262 0.80 -17.87 -11.78
N ASP A 263 0.34 -16.61 -11.84
CA ASP A 263 -1.07 -16.21 -11.82
C ASP A 263 -1.85 -16.72 -10.58
N GLY A 264 -1.20 -16.82 -9.42
CA GLY A 264 -1.76 -17.47 -8.24
C GLY A 264 -3.06 -16.83 -7.74
N VAL A 265 -3.08 -15.50 -7.62
CA VAL A 265 -4.28 -14.74 -7.22
C VAL A 265 -5.38 -14.89 -8.29
N ALA A 266 -5.04 -14.72 -9.57
CA ALA A 266 -6.01 -14.87 -10.66
C ALA A 266 -6.67 -16.26 -10.65
N GLY A 267 -5.88 -17.31 -10.42
CA GLY A 267 -6.41 -18.68 -10.31
C GLY A 267 -7.34 -18.88 -9.12
N PHE A 268 -7.08 -18.22 -7.99
CA PHE A 268 -7.97 -18.22 -6.82
C PHE A 268 -9.28 -17.49 -7.13
N LEU A 269 -9.22 -16.30 -7.73
CA LEU A 269 -10.39 -15.51 -8.09
C LEU A 269 -11.30 -16.24 -9.09
N ASP A 270 -10.73 -16.88 -10.10
CA ASP A 270 -11.48 -17.70 -11.05
C ASP A 270 -12.18 -18.86 -10.34
N ALA A 271 -11.48 -19.60 -9.46
CA ALA A 271 -12.07 -20.68 -8.69
C ALA A 271 -13.18 -20.17 -7.73
N LEU A 272 -13.01 -18.99 -7.12
CA LEU A 272 -14.00 -18.36 -6.28
C LEU A 272 -15.30 -18.05 -7.03
N VAL A 273 -15.18 -17.40 -8.19
CA VAL A 273 -16.33 -17.04 -9.03
C VAL A 273 -17.01 -18.30 -9.61
N ASP A 274 -16.24 -19.28 -10.09
CA ASP A 274 -16.77 -20.52 -10.68
C ASP A 274 -17.49 -21.43 -9.66
N SER A 275 -17.17 -21.27 -8.35
CA SER A 275 -17.77 -22.07 -7.27
C SER A 275 -19.02 -21.41 -6.65
N ARG A 276 -19.40 -20.22 -7.10
CA ARG A 276 -20.63 -19.56 -6.65
C ARG A 276 -21.86 -20.20 -7.30
N PRO A 277 -23.00 -20.25 -6.60
CA PRO A 277 -24.23 -20.85 -7.09
C PRO A 277 -24.85 -20.10 -8.27
#